data_c298bffab8ef5d7e56429237ec445509
#
_entry.id   c298bffab8ef5d7e56429237ec445509
#
_cell.length_a   1.000
_cell.length_b   1.000
_cell.length_c   1.000
_cell.angle_alpha   90.00
_cell.angle_beta   90.00
_cell.angle_gamma   90.00
#
_symmetry.space_group_name_H-M   'P 1'
#
loop_
_entity.id
_entity.type
_entity.pdbx_description
1 polymer ?
#
loop_
_entity_poly.entity_id
_entity_poly.type
_entity_poly.pdbx_seq_one_letter_code
_entity_poly.pdbx_strand_id
1 'polypeptide(L)'
;LHILADQFPPRVLSGIRLHRAIDQFTDAHAFWRTSRARFSPSTRRFAGVAVDMLYDHFLARHWTRFHDLPLAVFSGHAYQAIEEYEALFPPGLRRLFPYMRDEDWLTNYQHFAHIDMALTRMATRSERLAPLAQTVPEALRLYQDLECDFVQFFPDLVDYARDRRQDSTVESGKPA
;
A
#
# COMPACT_ATOMS: atom_id res chain seq x y z
N LEU A 1 -6.92 -20.66 1.42
CA LEU A 1 -5.60 -20.65 0.73
C LEU A 1 -5.44 -21.84 -0.22
N HIS A 2 -5.95 -23.05 0.11
CA HIS A 2 -5.84 -24.22 -0.76
C HIS A 2 -6.52 -24.02 -2.13
N ILE A 3 -7.63 -23.29 -2.19
CA ILE A 3 -8.39 -23.06 -3.45
C ILE A 3 -7.61 -22.15 -4.44
N LEU A 4 -6.64 -21.37 -3.98
CA LEU A 4 -5.86 -20.46 -4.83
C LEU A 4 -4.51 -21.07 -5.26
N ALA A 5 -4.03 -22.12 -4.62
CA ALA A 5 -2.71 -22.69 -4.88
C ALA A 5 -2.56 -23.24 -6.31
N ASP A 6 -3.65 -23.77 -6.88
CA ASP A 6 -3.66 -24.33 -8.22
C ASP A 6 -3.87 -23.28 -9.34
N GLN A 7 -4.20 -22.02 -8.95
CA GLN A 7 -4.53 -20.95 -9.90
C GLN A 7 -3.38 -19.98 -10.16
N PHE A 8 -2.37 -19.93 -9.27
CA PHE A 8 -1.29 -18.96 -9.35
C PHE A 8 0.09 -19.64 -9.37
N PRO A 9 1.05 -19.10 -10.14
CA PRO A 9 2.45 -19.53 -10.06
C PRO A 9 2.99 -19.44 -8.63
N PRO A 10 3.92 -20.32 -8.22
CA PRO A 10 4.49 -20.31 -6.85
C PRO A 10 5.06 -18.95 -6.43
N ARG A 11 5.68 -18.21 -7.37
CA ARG A 11 6.21 -16.86 -7.15
C ARG A 11 5.11 -15.86 -6.76
N VAL A 12 3.95 -15.92 -7.42
CA VAL A 12 2.80 -15.06 -7.12
C VAL A 12 2.22 -15.42 -5.76
N LEU A 13 2.10 -16.72 -5.45
CA LEU A 13 1.63 -17.17 -4.13
C LEU A 13 2.54 -16.71 -3.00
N SER A 14 3.87 -16.74 -3.18
CA SER A 14 4.83 -16.22 -2.22
C SER A 14 4.63 -14.72 -2.00
N GLY A 15 4.43 -13.95 -3.07
CA GLY A 15 4.12 -12.52 -2.98
C GLY A 15 2.82 -12.24 -2.22
N ILE A 16 1.76 -13.02 -2.47
CA ILE A 16 0.47 -12.91 -1.74
C ILE A 16 0.64 -13.22 -0.25
N ARG A 17 1.45 -14.22 0.10
CA ARG A 17 1.73 -14.56 1.51
C ARG A 17 2.49 -13.43 2.20
N LEU A 18 3.51 -12.89 1.55
CA LEU A 18 4.29 -11.76 2.07
C LEU A 18 3.40 -10.53 2.26
N HIS A 19 2.58 -10.18 1.26
CA HIS A 19 1.65 -9.05 1.37
C HIS A 19 0.71 -9.19 2.59
N ARG A 20 0.10 -10.36 2.78
CA ARG A 20 -0.75 -10.60 3.95
C ARG A 20 -0.01 -10.51 5.29
N ALA A 21 1.25 -10.95 5.32
CA ALA A 21 2.08 -10.81 6.52
C ALA A 21 2.41 -9.35 6.81
N ILE A 22 2.69 -8.55 5.77
CA ILE A 22 2.87 -7.10 5.85
C ILE A 22 1.61 -6.42 6.38
N ASP A 23 0.43 -6.75 5.84
CA ASP A 23 -0.85 -6.19 6.31
C ASP A 23 -1.07 -6.46 7.81
N GLN A 24 -0.86 -7.71 8.24
CA GLN A 24 -1.00 -8.10 9.65
C GLN A 24 -0.01 -7.35 10.56
N PHE A 25 1.23 -7.18 10.12
CA PHE A 25 2.24 -6.43 10.85
C PHE A 25 1.83 -4.95 10.97
N THR A 26 1.42 -4.35 9.86
CA THR A 26 0.96 -2.96 9.79
C THR A 26 -0.21 -2.72 10.73
N ASP A 27 -1.27 -3.53 10.66
CA ASP A 27 -2.46 -3.42 11.51
C ASP A 27 -2.14 -3.55 13.01
N ALA A 28 -1.11 -4.33 13.36
CA ALA A 28 -0.68 -4.54 14.73
C ALA A 28 0.28 -3.45 15.23
N HIS A 29 0.90 -2.67 14.34
CA HIS A 29 1.98 -1.76 14.68
C HIS A 29 1.49 -0.53 15.47
N ALA A 30 2.27 -0.14 16.50
CA ALA A 30 1.88 0.94 17.42
C ALA A 30 1.71 2.29 16.69
N PHE A 31 2.65 2.68 15.82
CA PHE A 31 2.59 3.95 15.10
C PHE A 31 1.42 4.02 14.12
N TRP A 32 1.10 2.93 13.42
CA TRP A 32 -0.07 2.90 12.53
C TRP A 32 -1.38 3.06 13.31
N ARG A 33 -1.50 2.40 14.47
CA ARG A 33 -2.65 2.57 15.36
C ARG A 33 -2.75 4.00 15.91
N THR A 34 -1.62 4.61 16.27
CA THR A 34 -1.53 6.00 16.72
C THR A 34 -2.01 6.93 15.62
N SER A 35 -1.53 6.78 14.38
CA SER A 35 -1.97 7.57 13.24
C SER A 35 -3.48 7.51 13.03
N ARG A 36 -4.07 6.30 13.07
CA ARG A 36 -5.54 6.15 13.00
C ARG A 36 -6.28 6.82 14.14
N ALA A 37 -5.73 6.75 15.35
CA ALA A 37 -6.36 7.33 16.54
C ALA A 37 -6.37 8.87 16.54
N ARG A 38 -5.50 9.52 15.73
CA ARG A 38 -5.47 10.99 15.58
C ARG A 38 -6.70 11.55 14.88
N PHE A 39 -7.37 10.75 14.03
CA PHE A 39 -8.59 11.15 13.34
C PHE A 39 -9.77 11.27 14.30
N SER A 40 -10.65 12.24 14.03
CA SER A 40 -11.84 12.48 14.84
C SER A 40 -12.80 11.28 14.87
N PRO A 41 -13.67 11.16 15.88
CA PRO A 41 -14.65 10.06 15.95
C PRO A 41 -15.53 9.93 14.69
N SER A 42 -15.84 11.04 14.01
CA SER A 42 -16.68 11.07 12.81
C SER A 42 -16.03 10.43 11.59
N THR A 43 -14.70 10.50 11.47
CA THR A 43 -13.92 9.98 10.33
C THR A 43 -13.14 8.72 10.68
N ARG A 44 -13.01 8.36 11.97
CA ARG A 44 -12.18 7.24 12.46
C ARG A 44 -12.46 5.91 11.77
N ARG A 45 -13.70 5.66 11.37
CA ARG A 45 -14.06 4.45 10.63
C ARG A 45 -13.30 4.32 9.31
N PHE A 46 -12.96 5.44 8.70
CA PHE A 46 -12.26 5.54 7.41
C PHE A 46 -10.79 5.90 7.56
N ALA A 47 -10.33 6.14 8.79
CA ALA A 47 -8.95 6.55 9.08
C ALA A 47 -7.92 5.50 8.60
N GLY A 48 -8.26 4.20 8.61
CA GLY A 48 -7.38 3.16 8.07
C GLY A 48 -7.04 3.43 6.61
N VAL A 49 -8.05 3.59 5.76
CA VAL A 49 -7.85 3.88 4.33
C VAL A 49 -7.06 5.17 4.12
N ALA A 50 -7.37 6.22 4.90
CA ALA A 50 -6.66 7.50 4.79
C ALA A 50 -5.18 7.38 5.21
N VAL A 51 -4.89 6.65 6.29
CA VAL A 51 -3.51 6.42 6.77
C VAL A 51 -2.72 5.58 5.77
N ASP A 52 -3.30 4.51 5.21
CA ASP A 52 -2.63 3.68 4.20
C ASP A 52 -2.23 4.52 2.99
N MET A 53 -3.16 5.32 2.44
CA MET A 53 -2.89 6.23 1.32
C MET A 53 -1.83 7.30 1.66
N LEU A 54 -1.83 7.81 2.90
CA LEU A 54 -0.83 8.78 3.35
C LEU A 54 0.54 8.14 3.56
N TYR A 55 0.60 6.90 4.02
CA TYR A 55 1.84 6.17 4.16
C TYR A 55 2.47 5.85 2.79
N ASP A 56 1.65 5.53 1.78
CA ASP A 56 2.10 5.44 0.39
C ASP A 56 2.65 6.78 -0.11
N HIS A 57 1.98 7.89 0.22
CA HIS A 57 2.46 9.24 -0.11
C HIS A 57 3.80 9.55 0.56
N PHE A 58 3.95 9.28 1.85
CA PHE A 58 5.21 9.54 2.56
C PHE A 58 6.33 8.64 2.04
N LEU A 59 6.05 7.38 1.69
CA LEU A 59 7.01 6.49 1.05
C LEU A 59 7.48 7.08 -0.29
N ALA A 60 6.56 7.50 -1.16
CA ALA A 60 6.90 8.08 -2.45
C ALA A 60 7.68 9.40 -2.28
N ARG A 61 7.30 10.24 -1.31
CA ARG A 61 7.96 11.52 -1.01
C ARG A 61 9.38 11.36 -0.45
N HIS A 62 9.59 10.33 0.39
CA HIS A 62 10.87 10.03 1.00
C HIS A 62 11.64 8.91 0.29
N TRP A 63 11.25 8.56 -0.93
CA TRP A 63 11.72 7.40 -1.68
C TRP A 63 13.23 7.21 -1.68
N THR A 64 13.99 8.28 -1.91
CA THR A 64 15.46 8.26 -1.97
C THR A 64 16.15 7.86 -0.65
N ARG A 65 15.43 7.83 0.47
CA ARG A 65 15.93 7.34 1.76
C ARG A 65 15.88 5.81 1.84
N PHE A 66 15.08 5.16 0.99
CA PHE A 66 14.76 3.75 1.10
C PHE A 66 15.17 2.93 -0.12
N HIS A 67 15.43 3.59 -1.26
CA HIS A 67 15.76 2.91 -2.50
C HIS A 67 16.70 3.73 -3.38
N ASP A 68 17.66 3.02 -4.04
CA ASP A 68 18.70 3.65 -4.87
C ASP A 68 18.20 4.07 -6.26
N LEU A 69 17.20 3.33 -6.82
CA LEU A 69 16.60 3.70 -8.11
C LEU A 69 15.65 4.88 -7.94
N PRO A 70 15.60 5.82 -8.92
CA PRO A 70 14.56 6.82 -8.95
C PRO A 70 13.15 6.19 -8.91
N LEU A 71 12.20 6.84 -8.21
CA LEU A 71 10.85 6.31 -8.06
C LEU A 71 10.17 6.00 -9.39
N ALA A 72 10.29 6.87 -10.40
CA ALA A 72 9.69 6.65 -11.71
C ALA A 72 10.27 5.43 -12.44
N VAL A 73 11.56 5.12 -12.25
CA VAL A 73 12.19 3.92 -12.82
C VAL A 73 11.67 2.67 -12.11
N PHE A 74 11.59 2.71 -10.78
CA PHE A 74 11.02 1.61 -9.98
C PHE A 74 9.55 1.37 -10.35
N SER A 75 8.75 2.44 -10.45
CA SER A 75 7.34 2.41 -10.85
C SER A 75 7.15 1.73 -12.20
N GLY A 76 7.93 2.10 -13.21
CA GLY A 76 7.91 1.46 -14.52
C GLY A 76 8.19 -0.04 -14.46
N HIS A 77 9.21 -0.46 -13.71
CA HIS A 77 9.52 -1.88 -13.50
C HIS A 77 8.39 -2.62 -12.75
N ALA A 78 7.78 -1.97 -11.77
CA ALA A 78 6.67 -2.55 -11.01
C ALA A 78 5.44 -2.78 -11.92
N TYR A 79 5.07 -1.80 -12.75
CA TYR A 79 3.96 -1.96 -13.69
C TYR A 79 4.23 -3.06 -14.72
N GLN A 80 5.44 -3.13 -15.28
CA GLN A 80 5.83 -4.21 -16.21
C GLN A 80 5.71 -5.59 -15.54
N ALA A 81 6.23 -5.72 -14.31
CA ALA A 81 6.14 -6.99 -13.58
C ALA A 81 4.70 -7.40 -13.24
N ILE A 82 3.81 -6.44 -12.98
CA ILE A 82 2.38 -6.70 -12.73
C ILE A 82 1.68 -7.10 -14.03
N GLU A 83 1.99 -6.43 -15.15
CA GLU A 83 1.39 -6.67 -16.47
C GLU A 83 1.65 -8.10 -16.99
N GLU A 84 2.79 -8.70 -16.64
CA GLU A 84 3.08 -10.11 -16.95
C GLU A 84 1.99 -11.08 -16.46
N TYR A 85 1.23 -10.66 -15.45
CA TYR A 85 0.16 -11.46 -14.83
C TYR A 85 -1.25 -10.94 -15.14
N GLU A 86 -1.42 -10.11 -16.17
CA GLU A 86 -2.72 -9.49 -16.50
C GLU A 86 -3.84 -10.52 -16.70
N ALA A 87 -3.50 -11.69 -17.25
CA ALA A 87 -4.45 -12.80 -17.43
C ALA A 87 -5.08 -13.27 -16.11
N LEU A 88 -4.38 -13.09 -14.98
CA LEU A 88 -4.83 -13.50 -13.64
C LEU A 88 -5.57 -12.37 -12.89
N PHE A 89 -5.73 -11.19 -13.49
CA PHE A 89 -6.37 -10.08 -12.82
C PHE A 89 -7.86 -10.34 -12.57
N PRO A 90 -8.34 -10.07 -11.35
CA PRO A 90 -9.78 -10.02 -11.11
C PRO A 90 -10.40 -8.87 -11.94
N PRO A 91 -11.69 -8.93 -12.27
CA PRO A 91 -12.35 -7.97 -13.16
C PRO A 91 -12.18 -6.51 -12.73
N GLY A 92 -12.13 -6.24 -11.41
CA GLY A 92 -11.89 -4.89 -10.88
C GLY A 92 -10.50 -4.35 -11.20
N LEU A 93 -9.47 -5.15 -10.98
CA LEU A 93 -8.09 -4.78 -11.27
C LEU A 93 -7.86 -4.63 -12.78
N ARG A 94 -8.39 -5.53 -13.59
CA ARG A 94 -8.27 -5.45 -15.06
C ARG A 94 -8.84 -4.14 -15.62
N ARG A 95 -9.90 -3.60 -15.02
CA ARG A 95 -10.44 -2.28 -15.42
C ARG A 95 -9.61 -1.11 -14.90
N LEU A 96 -8.99 -1.27 -13.73
CA LEU A 96 -8.29 -0.18 -13.05
C LEU A 96 -6.83 -0.06 -13.49
N PHE A 97 -6.17 -1.18 -13.75
CA PHE A 97 -4.72 -1.25 -13.99
C PHE A 97 -4.23 -0.36 -15.15
N PRO A 98 -4.91 -0.25 -16.32
CA PRO A 98 -4.50 0.67 -17.37
C PRO A 98 -4.39 2.12 -16.88
N TYR A 99 -5.35 2.59 -16.07
CA TYR A 99 -5.31 3.94 -15.51
C TYR A 99 -4.19 4.11 -14.49
N MET A 100 -3.96 3.09 -13.65
CA MET A 100 -2.86 3.10 -12.68
C MET A 100 -1.50 3.26 -13.35
N ARG A 101 -1.29 2.54 -14.47
CA ARG A 101 -0.07 2.56 -15.26
C ARG A 101 0.06 3.87 -16.05
N ASP A 102 -0.98 4.24 -16.81
CA ASP A 102 -0.92 5.36 -17.76
C ASP A 102 -0.86 6.72 -17.03
N GLU A 103 -1.48 6.82 -15.84
CA GLU A 103 -1.40 7.99 -14.97
C GLU A 103 -0.23 7.90 -13.96
N ASP A 104 0.60 6.84 -14.02
CA ASP A 104 1.72 6.56 -13.12
C ASP A 104 1.41 6.85 -11.63
N TRP A 105 0.41 6.15 -11.09
CA TRP A 105 -0.07 6.41 -9.73
C TRP A 105 1.01 6.27 -8.67
N LEU A 106 1.91 5.27 -8.80
CA LEU A 106 2.97 5.04 -7.83
C LEU A 106 3.92 6.23 -7.72
N THR A 107 4.33 6.82 -8.85
CA THR A 107 5.16 8.02 -8.85
C THR A 107 4.37 9.23 -8.40
N ASN A 108 3.11 9.37 -8.83
CA ASN A 108 2.29 10.53 -8.52
C ASN A 108 1.82 10.59 -7.07
N TYR A 109 1.90 9.48 -6.31
CA TYR A 109 1.68 9.50 -4.87
C TYR A 109 2.63 10.41 -4.10
N GLN A 110 3.78 10.82 -4.68
CA GLN A 110 4.62 11.87 -4.08
C GLN A 110 3.91 13.23 -3.90
N HIS A 111 2.81 13.46 -4.63
CA HIS A 111 2.02 14.69 -4.59
C HIS A 111 0.72 14.48 -3.81
N PHE A 112 0.55 15.21 -2.70
CA PHE A 112 -0.65 15.08 -1.86
C PHE A 112 -1.96 15.28 -2.64
N ALA A 113 -1.96 16.12 -3.68
CA ALA A 113 -3.13 16.32 -4.55
C ALA A 113 -3.65 15.02 -5.18
N HIS A 114 -2.77 14.04 -5.48
CA HIS A 114 -3.19 12.72 -5.99
C HIS A 114 -3.84 11.86 -4.91
N ILE A 115 -3.40 11.99 -3.65
CA ILE A 115 -4.04 11.31 -2.50
C ILE A 115 -5.43 11.88 -2.26
N ASP A 116 -5.57 13.21 -2.24
CA ASP A 116 -6.87 13.89 -2.14
C ASP A 116 -7.82 13.42 -3.24
N MET A 117 -7.37 13.46 -4.50
CA MET A 117 -8.18 13.01 -5.64
C MET A 117 -8.57 11.53 -5.50
N ALA A 118 -7.67 10.64 -5.07
CA ALA A 118 -7.95 9.23 -4.89
C ALA A 118 -8.98 8.99 -3.79
N LEU A 119 -8.83 9.61 -2.62
CA LEU A 119 -9.78 9.52 -1.50
C LEU A 119 -11.16 10.08 -1.89
N THR A 120 -11.19 11.22 -2.58
CA THR A 120 -12.41 11.84 -3.09
C THR A 120 -13.12 10.94 -4.11
N ARG A 121 -12.39 10.39 -5.10
CA ARG A 121 -12.96 9.42 -6.06
C ARG A 121 -13.48 8.15 -5.39
N MET A 122 -12.80 7.64 -4.36
CA MET A 122 -13.31 6.51 -3.58
C MET A 122 -14.60 6.86 -2.85
N ALA A 123 -14.71 8.07 -2.29
CA ALA A 123 -15.90 8.53 -1.59
C ALA A 123 -17.15 8.58 -2.51
N THR A 124 -16.98 8.81 -3.82
CA THR A 124 -18.11 8.87 -4.77
C THR A 124 -18.64 7.49 -5.20
N ARG A 125 -17.95 6.39 -4.86
CA ARG A 125 -18.34 5.04 -5.29
C ARG A 125 -19.63 4.52 -4.62
N SER A 126 -19.95 5.02 -3.45
CA SER A 126 -21.19 4.70 -2.74
C SER A 126 -21.44 5.70 -1.60
N GLU A 127 -22.69 5.87 -1.20
CA GLU A 127 -23.06 6.70 -0.04
C GLU A 127 -22.36 6.27 1.26
N ARG A 128 -22.09 4.95 1.41
CA ARG A 128 -21.38 4.40 2.57
C ARG A 128 -19.94 4.90 2.66
N LEU A 129 -19.32 5.26 1.54
CA LEU A 129 -17.96 5.76 1.46
C LEU A 129 -17.87 7.30 1.43
N ALA A 130 -19.00 8.00 1.29
CA ALA A 130 -19.03 9.47 1.23
C ALA A 130 -18.23 10.16 2.36
N PRO A 131 -18.25 9.67 3.62
CA PRO A 131 -17.47 10.29 4.69
C PRO A 131 -15.94 10.16 4.51
N LEU A 132 -15.45 9.33 3.59
CA LEU A 132 -14.02 9.22 3.30
C LEU A 132 -13.44 10.57 2.81
N ALA A 133 -14.21 11.35 2.04
CA ALA A 133 -13.80 12.69 1.63
C ALA A 133 -13.53 13.63 2.81
N GLN A 134 -14.17 13.42 3.95
CA GLN A 134 -13.97 14.22 5.15
C GLN A 134 -12.63 13.92 5.84
N THR A 135 -11.96 12.80 5.50
CA THR A 135 -10.64 12.50 6.03
C THR A 135 -9.55 13.41 5.44
N VAL A 136 -9.75 13.99 4.24
CA VAL A 136 -8.76 14.82 3.56
C VAL A 136 -8.39 16.07 4.36
N PRO A 137 -9.33 16.94 4.77
CA PRO A 137 -8.98 18.12 5.57
C PRO A 137 -8.38 17.74 6.94
N GLU A 138 -8.76 16.62 7.53
CA GLU A 138 -8.13 16.14 8.76
C GLU A 138 -6.69 15.65 8.48
N ALA A 139 -6.46 14.92 7.40
CA ALA A 139 -5.15 14.48 6.98
C ALA A 139 -4.18 15.67 6.77
N LEU A 140 -4.66 16.75 6.15
CA LEU A 140 -3.87 17.97 5.99
C LEU A 140 -3.50 18.60 7.33
N ARG A 141 -4.44 18.68 8.26
CA ARG A 141 -4.21 19.21 9.61
C ARG A 141 -3.23 18.35 10.41
N LEU A 142 -3.28 17.03 10.22
CA LEU A 142 -2.46 16.04 10.93
C LEU A 142 -1.17 15.68 10.17
N TYR A 143 -0.89 16.33 9.04
CA TYR A 143 0.12 15.90 8.07
C TYR A 143 1.49 15.65 8.70
N GLN A 144 2.00 16.59 9.49
CA GLN A 144 3.31 16.46 10.12
C GLN A 144 3.36 15.34 11.15
N ASP A 145 2.31 15.18 11.96
CA ASP A 145 2.23 14.11 12.94
C ASP A 145 2.19 12.73 12.27
N LEU A 146 1.43 12.60 11.17
CA LEU A 146 1.33 11.36 10.40
C LEU A 146 2.64 11.04 9.67
N GLU A 147 3.35 12.05 9.17
CA GLU A 147 4.68 11.89 8.58
C GLU A 147 5.70 11.42 9.62
N CYS A 148 5.67 11.98 10.84
CA CYS A 148 6.51 11.53 11.95
C CYS A 148 6.22 10.08 12.33
N ASP A 149 4.94 9.70 12.44
CA ASP A 149 4.55 8.32 12.73
C ASP A 149 5.04 7.37 11.62
N PHE A 150 4.91 7.74 10.34
CA PHE A 150 5.42 6.97 9.20
C PHE A 150 6.93 6.75 9.26
N VAL A 151 7.70 7.80 9.54
CA VAL A 151 9.18 7.71 9.61
C VAL A 151 9.64 6.76 10.71
N GLN A 152 8.87 6.62 11.79
CA GLN A 152 9.14 5.65 12.85
C GLN A 152 8.67 4.24 12.48
N PHE A 153 7.57 4.12 11.76
CA PHE A 153 6.97 2.85 11.36
C PHE A 153 7.74 2.13 10.25
N PHE A 154 8.11 2.86 9.20
CA PHE A 154 8.53 2.24 7.94
C PHE A 154 9.84 1.43 8.03
N PRO A 155 10.87 1.83 8.80
CA PRO A 155 12.05 1.01 9.02
C PRO A 155 11.74 -0.36 9.61
N ASP A 156 10.85 -0.41 10.61
CA ASP A 156 10.43 -1.66 11.25
C ASP A 156 9.71 -2.59 10.25
N LEU A 157 8.89 -2.01 9.36
CA LEU A 157 8.23 -2.75 8.29
C LEU A 157 9.24 -3.32 7.28
N VAL A 158 10.26 -2.54 6.90
CA VAL A 158 11.32 -3.00 5.97
C VAL A 158 12.09 -4.18 6.56
N ASP A 159 12.47 -4.10 7.83
CA ASP A 159 13.19 -5.18 8.51
C ASP A 159 12.31 -6.43 8.63
N TYR A 160 11.06 -6.28 9.04
CA TYR A 160 10.09 -7.38 9.08
C TYR A 160 9.91 -8.06 7.71
N ALA A 161 9.75 -7.29 6.64
CA ALA A 161 9.56 -7.82 5.30
C ALA A 161 10.81 -8.55 4.77
N ARG A 162 12.00 -8.05 5.13
CA ARG A 162 13.29 -8.68 4.79
C ARG A 162 13.43 -10.06 5.45
N ASP A 163 13.13 -10.16 6.74
CA ASP A 163 13.20 -11.40 7.50
C ASP A 163 12.24 -12.45 6.93
N ARG A 164 10.99 -12.04 6.63
CA ARG A 164 9.98 -12.93 6.04
C ARG A 164 10.37 -13.45 4.65
N ARG A 165 11.09 -12.67 3.86
CA ARG A 165 11.60 -13.12 2.55
C ARG A 165 12.70 -14.17 2.70
N GLN A 166 13.58 -14.01 3.69
CA GLN A 166 14.66 -14.98 3.97
C GLN A 166 14.07 -16.33 4.42
N ASP A 167 13.11 -16.34 5.33
CA ASP A 167 12.42 -17.54 5.79
C ASP A 167 11.79 -18.33 4.63
N SER A 168 11.15 -17.61 3.69
CA SER A 168 10.49 -18.21 2.52
C SER A 168 11.48 -18.88 1.55
N THR A 169 12.72 -18.40 1.48
CA THR A 169 13.78 -18.99 0.63
C THR A 169 14.38 -20.24 1.25
N VAL A 170 14.48 -20.30 2.58
CA VAL A 170 14.99 -21.47 3.32
C VAL A 170 14.01 -22.65 3.24
N GLU A 171 12.70 -22.39 3.33
CA GLU A 171 11.68 -23.45 3.19
C GLU A 171 11.61 -24.07 1.79
N SER A 172 11.89 -23.28 0.75
CA SER A 172 11.89 -23.73 -0.65
C SER A 172 13.13 -24.51 -1.05
N GLY A 173 14.20 -24.50 -0.24
CA GLY A 173 15.48 -25.15 -0.50
C GLY A 173 15.70 -26.48 0.22
N LYS A 174 14.69 -27.00 0.96
CA LYS A 174 14.84 -28.27 1.67
C LYS A 174 14.49 -29.43 0.72
N PRO A 175 15.46 -30.30 0.35
CA PRO A 175 15.14 -31.49 -0.45
C PRO A 175 14.25 -32.44 0.35
N ALA A 176 13.25 -33.01 -0.34
CA ALA A 176 12.35 -34.03 0.20
C ALA A 176 13.11 -35.32 0.54
#